data_5e70f87e6606a0255800f40fa1be1525
#
_entry.id   5e70f87e6606a0255800f40fa1be1525
#
_cell.length_a   1.000
_cell.length_b   1.000
_cell.length_c   1.000
_cell.angle_alpha   90.00
_cell.angle_beta   90.00
_cell.angle_gamma   90.00
#
_symmetry.space_group_name_H-M   'P 1'
#
loop_
_entity.id
_entity.type
_entity.pdbx_description
1 polymer ?
#
loop_
_entity_poly.entity_id
_entity_poly.type
_entity_poly.pdbx_seq_one_letter_code
_entity_poly.pdbx_strand_id
1 'polypeptide(L)'
;MYKRLVVNIFSSLLLGAALISAPVYAAEKTVVNISKVDGMPWFNRMGEGVVQAGKEFNLNASQVGPSSTDAPQQVKIIEDLIARKVDAITIVPNDANVLEPVFKKARDAGIVVLTNESPGQPSANWDVEIIDNEKFAAEYVEHMAKRMGGKGGYVIYVGSLTVPQHNLWADLLVKYQKEHYPDMHEVTRRMPVAESVDDSRRTTLDLMKTYPDLKAVVSFGSNGPIGAGRAVKEKRAKNKVAVYGMMIPSQAASLIKSGDITEGITYDPATAGYALAAVASTLLNGKTIEPGF
;
A
#
# COMPACT_ATOMS: atom_id res chain seq x y z
N MET A 1 17.69 34.54 -95.76
CA MET A 1 17.35 34.98 -94.40
C MET A 1 16.68 33.81 -93.75
N TYR A 2 17.47 33.02 -92.92
CA TYR A 2 16.95 31.88 -92.15
C TYR A 2 16.78 32.24 -90.70
N LYS A 3 15.53 32.21 -90.19
CA LYS A 3 15.22 32.37 -88.79
C LYS A 3 15.35 30.99 -88.09
N ARG A 4 16.29 30.85 -87.16
CA ARG A 4 16.39 29.69 -86.27
C ARG A 4 15.48 29.85 -85.09
N LEU A 5 14.59 28.87 -84.86
CA LEU A 5 13.75 28.74 -83.69
C LEU A 5 14.51 27.91 -82.66
N VAL A 6 14.76 28.46 -81.47
CA VAL A 6 15.38 27.72 -80.35
C VAL A 6 14.22 27.35 -79.40
N VAL A 7 13.97 26.04 -79.28
CA VAL A 7 13.01 25.48 -78.35
C VAL A 7 13.76 25.13 -77.06
N ASN A 8 13.51 25.86 -75.96
CA ASN A 8 13.98 25.53 -74.63
C ASN A 8 13.05 24.51 -73.99
N ILE A 9 13.50 23.28 -73.79
CA ILE A 9 12.80 22.24 -73.00
C ILE A 9 13.27 22.39 -71.56
N PHE A 10 12.39 22.96 -70.68
CA PHE A 10 12.53 22.95 -69.26
C PHE A 10 12.04 21.58 -68.73
N SER A 11 12.98 20.68 -68.38
CA SER A 11 12.67 19.45 -67.65
C SER A 11 12.49 19.77 -66.18
N SER A 12 11.24 19.83 -65.72
CA SER A 12 10.89 19.93 -64.29
C SER A 12 11.07 18.57 -63.60
N LEU A 13 12.17 18.39 -62.89
CA LEU A 13 12.37 17.25 -61.97
C LEU A 13 11.52 17.50 -60.72
N LEU A 14 10.35 16.89 -60.59
CA LEU A 14 9.58 16.77 -59.37
C LEU A 14 10.28 15.74 -58.47
N LEU A 15 11.10 16.24 -57.49
CA LEU A 15 11.60 15.44 -56.40
C LEU A 15 10.44 15.19 -55.41
N GLY A 16 9.79 14.04 -55.51
CA GLY A 16 8.83 13.58 -54.51
C GLY A 16 9.54 13.23 -53.20
N ALA A 17 9.52 14.14 -52.23
CA ALA A 17 9.95 13.83 -50.86
C ALA A 17 8.92 12.87 -50.24
N ALA A 18 9.22 11.57 -50.28
CA ALA A 18 8.52 10.57 -49.48
C ALA A 18 8.83 10.89 -47.99
N LEU A 19 7.88 11.51 -47.30
CA LEU A 19 7.89 11.60 -45.84
C LEU A 19 7.79 10.17 -45.29
N ILE A 20 8.92 9.56 -44.97
CA ILE A 20 8.98 8.32 -44.20
C ILE A 20 8.55 8.73 -42.79
N SER A 21 7.26 8.54 -42.45
CA SER A 21 6.76 8.62 -41.10
C SER A 21 7.42 7.49 -40.31
N ALA A 22 8.53 7.78 -39.65
CA ALA A 22 9.05 6.87 -38.65
C ALA A 22 7.96 6.66 -37.59
N PRO A 23 7.69 5.44 -37.14
CA PRO A 23 6.77 5.23 -36.04
C PRO A 23 7.32 5.97 -34.83
N VAL A 24 6.60 7.02 -34.40
CA VAL A 24 6.86 7.65 -33.11
C VAL A 24 6.46 6.63 -32.06
N TYR A 25 7.40 5.85 -31.57
CA TYR A 25 7.20 5.09 -30.35
C TYR A 25 6.92 6.12 -29.24
N ALA A 26 5.68 6.17 -28.77
CA ALA A 26 5.36 6.96 -27.59
C ALA A 26 6.31 6.53 -26.46
N ALA A 27 6.98 7.49 -25.85
CA ALA A 27 7.87 7.19 -24.72
C ALA A 27 7.08 6.43 -23.66
N GLU A 28 7.72 5.40 -23.13
CA GLU A 28 7.13 4.56 -22.08
C GLU A 28 6.81 5.42 -20.85
N LYS A 29 5.57 5.31 -20.37
CA LYS A 29 5.12 6.10 -19.22
C LYS A 29 5.80 5.65 -17.95
N THR A 30 6.30 6.58 -17.13
CA THR A 30 7.01 6.29 -15.90
C THR A 30 6.05 6.35 -14.70
N VAL A 31 5.91 5.21 -14.02
CA VAL A 31 5.09 5.05 -12.82
C VAL A 31 5.97 4.62 -11.65
N VAL A 32 5.96 5.38 -10.56
CA VAL A 32 6.78 5.04 -9.38
C VAL A 32 5.88 4.83 -8.17
N ASN A 33 5.95 3.62 -7.61
CA ASN A 33 5.30 3.30 -6.34
C ASN A 33 6.20 3.66 -5.16
N ILE A 34 5.63 4.31 -4.14
CA ILE A 34 6.33 4.66 -2.91
C ILE A 34 5.75 3.84 -1.77
N SER A 35 6.54 2.91 -1.23
CA SER A 35 6.15 2.10 -0.07
C SER A 35 6.22 2.89 1.24
N LYS A 36 5.63 2.37 2.33
CA LYS A 36 5.79 2.93 3.68
C LYS A 36 7.23 2.91 4.16
N VAL A 37 7.93 1.82 3.83
CA VAL A 37 9.33 1.59 4.20
C VAL A 37 9.97 0.63 3.20
N ASP A 38 11.23 0.84 2.88
CA ASP A 38 11.99 -0.05 2.01
C ASP A 38 12.45 -1.32 2.75
N GLY A 39 12.67 -2.41 2.00
CA GLY A 39 13.23 -3.66 2.50
C GLY A 39 12.28 -4.53 3.35
N MET A 40 11.06 -4.06 3.66
CA MET A 40 10.09 -4.88 4.37
C MET A 40 9.47 -5.91 3.42
N PRO A 41 9.39 -7.20 3.80
CA PRO A 41 8.88 -8.27 2.92
C PRO A 41 7.48 -8.02 2.34
N TRP A 42 6.60 -7.36 3.08
CA TRP A 42 5.29 -6.92 2.60
C TRP A 42 5.42 -6.01 1.36
N PHE A 43 6.25 -4.98 1.48
CA PHE A 43 6.44 -4.03 0.38
C PHE A 43 7.35 -4.58 -0.72
N ASN A 44 8.29 -5.47 -0.43
CA ASN A 44 9.02 -6.19 -1.47
C ASN A 44 8.05 -6.98 -2.37
N ARG A 45 7.07 -7.66 -1.76
CA ARG A 45 6.03 -8.38 -2.51
C ARG A 45 5.10 -7.43 -3.28
N MET A 46 4.77 -6.24 -2.74
CA MET A 46 4.02 -5.21 -3.46
C MET A 46 4.78 -4.75 -4.71
N GLY A 47 6.09 -4.51 -4.60
CA GLY A 47 6.96 -4.12 -5.71
C GLY A 47 6.99 -5.14 -6.85
N GLU A 48 6.90 -6.44 -6.55
CA GLU A 48 6.77 -7.48 -7.59
C GLU A 48 5.51 -7.27 -8.43
N GLY A 49 4.37 -6.92 -7.80
CA GLY A 49 3.13 -6.59 -8.49
C GLY A 49 3.23 -5.34 -9.36
N VAL A 50 3.90 -4.30 -8.87
CA VAL A 50 4.17 -3.07 -9.63
C VAL A 50 4.97 -3.39 -10.91
N VAL A 51 6.05 -4.16 -10.77
CA VAL A 51 6.90 -4.57 -11.92
C VAL A 51 6.14 -5.47 -12.89
N GLN A 52 5.30 -6.37 -12.39
CA GLN A 52 4.46 -7.21 -13.23
C GLN A 52 3.49 -6.37 -14.08
N ALA A 53 2.78 -5.44 -13.47
CA ALA A 53 1.88 -4.52 -14.18
C ALA A 53 2.65 -3.63 -15.18
N GLY A 54 3.86 -3.19 -14.83
CA GLY A 54 4.73 -2.45 -15.74
C GLY A 54 4.96 -3.19 -17.07
N LYS A 55 5.30 -4.47 -16.99
CA LYS A 55 5.49 -5.31 -18.18
C LYS A 55 4.21 -5.50 -18.99
N GLU A 56 3.09 -5.70 -18.30
CA GLU A 56 1.80 -5.98 -18.97
C GLU A 56 1.23 -4.72 -19.65
N PHE A 57 1.39 -3.55 -19.03
CA PHE A 57 0.82 -2.28 -19.54
C PHE A 57 1.85 -1.41 -20.26
N ASN A 58 3.04 -1.91 -20.53
CA ASN A 58 4.14 -1.19 -21.18
C ASN A 58 4.47 0.13 -20.45
N LEU A 59 4.75 0.02 -19.14
CA LEU A 59 5.14 1.13 -18.29
C LEU A 59 6.58 0.93 -17.77
N ASN A 60 7.34 2.02 -17.66
CA ASN A 60 8.54 2.04 -16.84
C ASN A 60 8.12 2.13 -15.37
N ALA A 61 7.76 0.98 -14.79
CA ALA A 61 7.21 0.89 -13.44
C ALA A 61 8.28 0.40 -12.45
N SER A 62 8.39 1.09 -11.32
CA SER A 62 9.34 0.76 -10.25
C SER A 62 8.78 1.09 -8.87
N GLN A 63 9.45 0.59 -7.84
CA GLN A 63 9.13 0.93 -6.46
C GLN A 63 10.36 1.48 -5.75
N VAL A 64 10.12 2.47 -4.89
CA VAL A 64 11.09 3.04 -3.95
C VAL A 64 10.42 3.18 -2.57
N GLY A 65 11.20 3.42 -1.54
CA GLY A 65 10.65 3.65 -0.21
C GLY A 65 11.63 4.39 0.70
N PRO A 66 11.13 5.00 1.79
CA PRO A 66 12.00 5.57 2.81
C PRO A 66 12.71 4.46 3.61
N SER A 67 13.80 4.79 4.26
CA SER A 67 14.57 3.85 5.11
C SER A 67 13.87 3.49 6.42
N SER A 68 12.83 4.24 6.79
CA SER A 68 11.99 4.03 7.97
C SER A 68 10.57 4.52 7.68
N THR A 69 9.59 4.16 8.53
CA THR A 69 8.21 4.65 8.45
C THR A 69 8.15 6.15 8.81
N ASP A 70 8.52 7.01 7.88
CA ASP A 70 8.76 8.44 8.06
C ASP A 70 8.15 9.24 6.91
N ALA A 71 7.09 10.00 7.17
CA ALA A 71 6.41 10.79 6.15
C ALA A 71 7.27 11.92 5.56
N PRO A 72 8.11 12.66 6.31
CA PRO A 72 9.08 13.59 5.75
C PRO A 72 10.03 12.99 4.71
N GLN A 73 10.45 11.73 4.86
CA GLN A 73 11.24 11.05 3.83
C GLN A 73 10.39 10.77 2.57
N GLN A 74 9.11 10.40 2.72
CA GLN A 74 8.21 10.25 1.58
C GLN A 74 8.00 11.58 0.84
N VAL A 75 7.90 12.72 1.55
CA VAL A 75 7.84 14.06 0.94
C VAL A 75 9.05 14.30 0.04
N LYS A 76 10.27 14.03 0.52
CA LYS A 76 11.51 14.21 -0.27
C LYS A 76 11.52 13.32 -1.52
N ILE A 77 11.07 12.08 -1.41
CA ILE A 77 10.96 11.17 -2.55
C ILE A 77 9.99 11.73 -3.59
N ILE A 78 8.82 12.21 -3.16
CA ILE A 78 7.83 12.81 -4.07
C ILE A 78 8.39 14.06 -4.76
N GLU A 79 9.09 14.93 -4.03
CA GLU A 79 9.73 16.13 -4.60
C GLU A 79 10.77 15.79 -5.67
N ASP A 80 11.58 14.74 -5.44
CA ASP A 80 12.51 14.23 -6.45
C ASP A 80 11.76 13.72 -7.69
N LEU A 81 10.69 12.95 -7.50
CA LEU A 81 9.87 12.43 -8.60
C LEU A 81 9.18 13.55 -9.40
N ILE A 82 8.73 14.62 -8.75
CA ILE A 82 8.21 15.82 -9.41
C ILE A 82 9.31 16.47 -10.27
N ALA A 83 10.52 16.62 -9.73
CA ALA A 83 11.65 17.18 -10.46
C ALA A 83 12.05 16.34 -11.68
N ARG A 84 11.93 15.02 -11.57
CA ARG A 84 12.15 14.04 -12.65
C ARG A 84 11.01 13.96 -13.66
N LYS A 85 9.88 14.62 -13.39
CA LYS A 85 8.69 14.65 -14.25
C LYS A 85 8.15 13.26 -14.58
N VAL A 86 8.01 12.40 -13.58
CA VAL A 86 7.36 11.11 -13.76
C VAL A 86 5.88 11.29 -14.14
N ASP A 87 5.27 10.32 -14.83
CA ASP A 87 3.88 10.43 -15.27
C ASP A 87 2.89 10.14 -14.15
N ALA A 88 3.22 9.18 -13.26
CA ALA A 88 2.40 8.86 -12.11
C ALA A 88 3.23 8.50 -10.87
N ILE A 89 2.69 8.86 -9.72
CA ILE A 89 3.15 8.43 -8.39
C ILE A 89 2.02 7.63 -7.76
N THR A 90 2.33 6.43 -7.31
CA THR A 90 1.45 5.64 -6.46
C THR A 90 2.11 5.50 -5.08
N ILE A 91 1.36 5.50 -3.99
CA ILE A 91 1.96 5.57 -2.66
C ILE A 91 1.10 4.90 -1.59
N VAL A 92 1.77 4.30 -0.59
CA VAL A 92 1.18 3.90 0.68
C VAL A 92 1.62 4.91 1.74
N PRO A 93 0.76 5.87 2.16
CA PRO A 93 1.14 6.99 3.01
C PRO A 93 1.48 6.59 4.45
N ASN A 94 2.53 7.21 5.00
CA ASN A 94 2.84 7.14 6.44
C ASN A 94 2.04 8.16 7.27
N ASP A 95 1.64 9.28 6.64
CA ASP A 95 0.83 10.34 7.26
C ASP A 95 0.12 11.13 6.17
N ALA A 96 -1.22 11.05 6.16
CA ALA A 96 -2.04 11.72 5.14
C ALA A 96 -1.90 13.25 5.17
N ASN A 97 -1.82 13.85 6.37
CA ASN A 97 -1.78 15.31 6.51
C ASN A 97 -0.42 15.88 6.09
N VAL A 98 0.67 15.21 6.46
CA VAL A 98 2.04 15.62 6.08
C VAL A 98 2.24 15.54 4.57
N LEU A 99 1.60 14.57 3.90
CA LEU A 99 1.77 14.34 2.47
C LEU A 99 0.84 15.17 1.59
N GLU A 100 -0.26 15.69 2.12
CA GLU A 100 -1.27 16.42 1.33
C GLU A 100 -0.69 17.60 0.53
N PRO A 101 0.17 18.49 1.09
CA PRO A 101 0.74 19.59 0.32
C PRO A 101 1.60 19.15 -0.85
N VAL A 102 2.38 18.07 -0.71
CA VAL A 102 3.24 17.58 -1.78
C VAL A 102 2.46 16.79 -2.84
N PHE A 103 1.34 16.13 -2.47
CA PHE A 103 0.41 15.56 -3.43
C PHE A 103 -0.21 16.64 -4.32
N LYS A 104 -0.66 17.74 -3.69
CA LYS A 104 -1.16 18.89 -4.46
C LYS A 104 -0.11 19.42 -5.43
N LYS A 105 1.14 19.58 -4.99
CA LYS A 105 2.26 20.00 -5.84
C LYS A 105 2.50 19.05 -7.02
N ALA A 106 2.43 17.72 -6.79
CA ALA A 106 2.55 16.74 -7.86
C ALA A 106 1.39 16.83 -8.87
N ARG A 107 0.15 17.00 -8.39
CA ARG A 107 -1.05 17.20 -9.23
C ARG A 107 -0.96 18.48 -10.06
N ASP A 108 -0.53 19.57 -9.46
CA ASP A 108 -0.34 20.85 -10.16
C ASP A 108 0.76 20.76 -11.24
N ALA A 109 1.70 19.84 -11.10
CA ALA A 109 2.71 19.51 -12.11
C ALA A 109 2.20 18.51 -13.19
N GLY A 110 0.92 18.11 -13.15
CA GLY A 110 0.30 17.20 -14.12
C GLY A 110 0.58 15.71 -13.87
N ILE A 111 1.12 15.36 -12.71
CA ILE A 111 1.42 13.97 -12.32
C ILE A 111 0.14 13.33 -11.76
N VAL A 112 -0.17 12.11 -12.20
CA VAL A 112 -1.23 11.29 -11.59
C VAL A 112 -0.77 10.84 -10.20
N VAL A 113 -1.59 11.07 -9.17
CA VAL A 113 -1.31 10.64 -7.79
C VAL A 113 -2.37 9.64 -7.35
N LEU A 114 -1.95 8.44 -6.99
CA LEU A 114 -2.81 7.39 -6.45
C LEU A 114 -2.31 7.00 -5.06
N THR A 115 -3.25 6.80 -4.14
CA THR A 115 -2.96 6.24 -2.83
C THR A 115 -3.46 4.80 -2.74
N ASN A 116 -2.87 4.03 -1.84
CA ASN A 116 -3.41 2.80 -1.30
C ASN A 116 -3.33 2.90 0.23
N GLU A 117 -4.33 2.42 0.91
CA GLU A 117 -4.41 2.52 2.37
C GLU A 117 -4.48 3.98 2.89
N SER A 118 -5.09 4.90 2.12
CA SER A 118 -5.29 6.29 2.55
C SER A 118 -6.60 6.88 2.00
N PRO A 119 -7.74 6.29 2.37
CA PRO A 119 -9.03 6.75 1.86
C PRO A 119 -9.31 8.21 2.25
N GLY A 120 -9.90 8.96 1.31
CA GLY A 120 -10.27 10.35 1.53
C GLY A 120 -9.12 11.36 1.41
N GLN A 121 -7.98 10.99 0.81
CA GLN A 121 -6.86 11.89 0.54
C GLN A 121 -7.24 12.93 -0.55
N PRO A 122 -7.40 14.23 -0.22
CA PRO A 122 -8.03 15.20 -1.14
C PRO A 122 -7.29 15.42 -2.45
N SER A 123 -5.95 15.41 -2.42
CA SER A 123 -5.13 15.63 -3.62
C SER A 123 -4.74 14.35 -4.36
N ALA A 124 -5.18 13.17 -3.93
CA ALA A 124 -5.07 11.97 -4.73
C ALA A 124 -6.13 11.94 -5.85
N ASN A 125 -5.82 11.35 -7.01
CA ASN A 125 -6.82 11.07 -8.04
C ASN A 125 -7.80 10.00 -7.58
N TRP A 126 -7.25 8.94 -6.97
CA TRP A 126 -7.98 7.81 -6.41
C TRP A 126 -7.20 7.21 -5.26
N ASP A 127 -7.92 6.64 -4.32
CA ASP A 127 -7.40 5.64 -3.39
C ASP A 127 -7.79 4.26 -3.91
N VAL A 128 -6.82 3.36 -4.03
CA VAL A 128 -7.00 2.04 -4.63
C VAL A 128 -7.00 1.01 -3.53
N GLU A 129 -8.18 0.61 -3.08
CA GLU A 129 -8.37 -0.43 -2.09
C GLU A 129 -8.69 -1.77 -2.77
N ILE A 130 -8.18 -2.86 -2.22
CA ILE A 130 -8.42 -4.22 -2.75
C ILE A 130 -9.24 -5.10 -1.80
N ILE A 131 -9.66 -4.54 -0.68
CA ILE A 131 -10.48 -5.20 0.33
C ILE A 131 -11.61 -4.28 0.78
N ASP A 132 -12.69 -4.89 1.26
CA ASP A 132 -13.77 -4.20 1.96
C ASP A 132 -13.33 -3.98 3.42
N ASN A 133 -13.08 -2.74 3.78
CA ASN A 133 -12.52 -2.37 5.09
C ASN A 133 -13.45 -2.72 6.27
N GLU A 134 -14.77 -2.59 6.09
CA GLU A 134 -15.74 -2.90 7.14
C GLU A 134 -15.80 -4.40 7.38
N LYS A 135 -15.92 -5.21 6.30
CA LYS A 135 -15.91 -6.67 6.40
C LYS A 135 -14.60 -7.19 6.99
N PHE A 136 -13.47 -6.64 6.55
CA PHE A 136 -12.16 -7.01 7.05
C PHE A 136 -12.05 -6.80 8.57
N ALA A 137 -12.47 -5.64 9.08
CA ALA A 137 -12.46 -5.35 10.51
C ALA A 137 -13.44 -6.23 11.29
N ALA A 138 -14.65 -6.46 10.75
CA ALA A 138 -15.64 -7.32 11.37
C ALA A 138 -15.15 -8.78 11.49
N GLU A 139 -14.51 -9.31 10.46
CA GLU A 139 -13.96 -10.67 10.46
C GLU A 139 -12.93 -10.90 11.58
N TYR A 140 -12.06 -9.92 11.84
CA TYR A 140 -11.16 -9.99 12.99
C TYR A 140 -11.91 -10.06 14.32
N VAL A 141 -12.97 -9.28 14.50
CA VAL A 141 -13.76 -9.29 15.73
C VAL A 141 -14.47 -10.63 15.91
N GLU A 142 -15.10 -11.17 14.87
CA GLU A 142 -15.78 -12.47 14.93
C GLU A 142 -14.84 -13.60 15.36
N HIS A 143 -13.62 -13.65 14.74
CA HIS A 143 -12.62 -14.65 15.07
C HIS A 143 -12.08 -14.49 16.49
N MET A 144 -11.81 -13.23 16.91
CA MET A 144 -11.43 -12.94 18.29
C MET A 144 -12.51 -13.34 19.29
N ALA A 145 -13.76 -12.93 19.05
CA ALA A 145 -14.89 -13.19 19.93
C ALA A 145 -15.10 -14.68 20.12
N LYS A 146 -15.06 -15.45 19.05
CA LYS A 146 -15.12 -16.92 19.09
C LYS A 146 -14.02 -17.50 20.00
N ARG A 147 -12.80 -17.03 19.88
CA ARG A 147 -11.64 -17.51 20.66
C ARG A 147 -11.67 -17.05 22.11
N MET A 148 -12.12 -15.81 22.36
CA MET A 148 -12.18 -15.20 23.68
C MET A 148 -13.43 -15.59 24.48
N GLY A 149 -14.44 -16.19 23.85
CA GLY A 149 -15.75 -16.46 24.43
C GLY A 149 -16.57 -15.17 24.60
N GLY A 150 -16.42 -14.22 23.67
CA GLY A 150 -17.15 -12.94 23.61
C GLY A 150 -16.84 -11.95 24.72
N LYS A 151 -15.76 -12.13 25.51
CA LYS A 151 -15.44 -11.28 26.66
C LYS A 151 -13.95 -11.23 26.98
N GLY A 152 -13.51 -10.12 27.62
CA GLY A 152 -12.13 -9.90 28.10
C GLY A 152 -11.35 -8.92 27.24
N GLY A 153 -10.08 -8.74 27.58
CA GLY A 153 -9.23 -7.70 27.04
C GLY A 153 -8.53 -8.06 25.75
N TYR A 154 -8.38 -7.09 24.85
CA TYR A 154 -7.53 -7.18 23.67
C TYR A 154 -6.72 -5.90 23.48
N VAL A 155 -5.71 -5.94 22.61
CA VAL A 155 -4.93 -4.76 22.20
C VAL A 155 -4.77 -4.73 20.69
N ILE A 156 -4.72 -3.52 20.13
CA ILE A 156 -4.52 -3.29 18.69
C ILE A 156 -3.13 -2.70 18.45
N TYR A 157 -2.39 -3.27 17.49
CA TYR A 157 -1.12 -2.76 17.00
C TYR A 157 -1.30 -2.11 15.63
N VAL A 158 -0.80 -0.89 15.50
CA VAL A 158 -0.77 -0.10 14.26
C VAL A 158 0.66 0.26 13.90
N GLY A 159 0.93 0.65 12.65
CA GLY A 159 2.26 1.05 12.21
C GLY A 159 2.74 2.33 12.90
N SER A 160 1.85 3.32 12.92
CA SER A 160 1.98 4.54 13.72
C SER A 160 0.57 5.08 14.02
N LEU A 161 0.48 6.09 14.88
CA LEU A 161 -0.80 6.73 15.19
C LEU A 161 -1.31 7.65 14.06
N THR A 162 -0.51 7.85 13.00
CA THR A 162 -0.83 8.69 11.84
C THR A 162 -0.99 7.90 10.53
N VAL A 163 -0.69 6.60 10.49
CA VAL A 163 -0.95 5.74 9.33
C VAL A 163 -2.46 5.64 9.11
N PRO A 164 -3.01 6.13 7.98
CA PRO A 164 -4.45 6.30 7.82
C PRO A 164 -5.21 4.97 7.93
N GLN A 165 -4.84 3.99 7.13
CA GLN A 165 -5.58 2.74 7.01
C GLN A 165 -5.55 1.88 8.28
N HIS A 166 -4.38 1.75 8.95
CA HIS A 166 -4.31 0.97 10.18
C HIS A 166 -5.19 1.56 11.28
N ASN A 167 -5.31 2.90 11.33
CA ASN A 167 -6.18 3.57 12.28
C ASN A 167 -7.66 3.44 11.89
N LEU A 168 -7.99 3.48 10.60
CA LEU A 168 -9.35 3.21 10.11
C LEU A 168 -9.79 1.79 10.48
N TRP A 169 -8.98 0.77 10.20
CA TRP A 169 -9.30 -0.62 10.58
C TRP A 169 -9.46 -0.78 12.09
N ALA A 170 -8.61 -0.10 12.88
CA ALA A 170 -8.75 -0.10 14.33
C ALA A 170 -10.06 0.52 14.80
N ASP A 171 -10.48 1.64 14.20
CA ASP A 171 -11.74 2.31 14.53
C ASP A 171 -12.95 1.45 14.14
N LEU A 172 -12.93 0.85 12.95
CA LEU A 172 -13.97 -0.07 12.48
C LEU A 172 -14.06 -1.32 13.36
N LEU A 173 -12.91 -1.88 13.75
CA LEU A 173 -12.85 -3.04 14.66
C LEU A 173 -13.48 -2.69 16.02
N VAL A 174 -13.09 -1.57 16.61
CA VAL A 174 -13.63 -1.14 17.92
C VAL A 174 -15.12 -0.83 17.82
N LYS A 175 -15.57 -0.19 16.73
CA LYS A 175 -16.99 0.07 16.49
C LYS A 175 -17.77 -1.24 16.44
N TYR A 176 -17.36 -2.17 15.57
CA TYR A 176 -18.05 -3.46 15.43
C TYR A 176 -18.02 -4.27 16.74
N GLN A 177 -16.89 -4.28 17.44
CA GLN A 177 -16.77 -4.96 18.74
C GLN A 177 -17.75 -4.41 19.78
N LYS A 178 -17.89 -3.08 19.91
CA LYS A 178 -18.82 -2.47 20.86
C LYS A 178 -20.28 -2.79 20.55
N GLU A 179 -20.62 -2.88 19.27
CA GLU A 179 -22.00 -3.18 18.81
C GLU A 179 -22.38 -4.65 19.04
N HIS A 180 -21.45 -5.59 18.83
CA HIS A 180 -21.74 -7.02 18.81
C HIS A 180 -21.21 -7.80 20.02
N TYR A 181 -20.13 -7.34 20.64
CA TYR A 181 -19.45 -8.01 21.75
C TYR A 181 -19.05 -7.02 22.87
N PRO A 182 -20.03 -6.41 23.55
CA PRO A 182 -19.79 -5.34 24.54
C PRO A 182 -18.95 -5.75 25.76
N ASP A 183 -18.87 -7.06 26.06
CA ASP A 183 -18.03 -7.59 27.15
C ASP A 183 -16.55 -7.76 26.75
N MET A 184 -16.20 -7.51 25.50
CA MET A 184 -14.80 -7.37 25.07
C MET A 184 -14.38 -5.89 25.22
N HIS A 185 -13.08 -5.63 25.45
CA HIS A 185 -12.59 -4.27 25.60
C HIS A 185 -11.10 -4.15 25.26
N GLU A 186 -10.69 -2.96 24.82
CA GLU A 186 -9.26 -2.63 24.70
C GLU A 186 -8.65 -2.48 26.10
N VAL A 187 -7.58 -3.23 26.42
CA VAL A 187 -6.86 -3.11 27.70
C VAL A 187 -6.08 -1.80 27.81
N THR A 188 -5.69 -1.25 26.68
CA THR A 188 -5.00 0.04 26.55
C THR A 188 -5.26 0.62 25.18
N ARG A 189 -4.88 1.90 24.97
CA ARG A 189 -4.91 2.50 23.63
C ARG A 189 -4.07 1.70 22.64
N ARG A 190 -4.36 1.83 21.32
CA ARG A 190 -3.59 1.18 20.27
C ARG A 190 -2.10 1.53 20.34
N MET A 191 -1.25 0.54 20.04
CA MET A 191 0.21 0.62 20.17
C MET A 191 0.88 0.77 18.81
N PRO A 192 1.74 1.78 18.60
CA PRO A 192 2.40 2.03 17.30
C PRO A 192 3.65 1.16 17.11
N VAL A 193 3.48 -0.15 17.11
CA VAL A 193 4.59 -1.13 17.08
C VAL A 193 4.47 -2.18 15.97
N ALA A 194 3.44 -2.08 15.13
CA ALA A 194 3.11 -3.13 14.17
C ALA A 194 4.15 -3.31 13.04
N GLU A 195 5.03 -2.34 12.79
CA GLU A 195 6.06 -2.40 11.76
C GLU A 195 7.43 -2.88 12.28
N SER A 196 7.53 -3.19 13.58
CA SER A 196 8.75 -3.70 14.21
C SER A 196 8.50 -5.01 14.95
N VAL A 197 9.18 -6.08 14.53
CA VAL A 197 9.11 -7.38 15.21
C VAL A 197 9.57 -7.28 16.67
N ASP A 198 10.67 -6.56 16.93
CA ASP A 198 11.25 -6.47 18.26
C ASP A 198 10.43 -5.59 19.18
N ASP A 199 9.88 -4.46 18.70
CA ASP A 199 9.00 -3.60 19.50
C ASP A 199 7.69 -4.30 19.82
N SER A 200 7.07 -4.96 18.83
CA SER A 200 5.87 -5.76 19.05
C SER A 200 6.10 -6.88 20.08
N ARG A 201 7.25 -7.55 20.01
CA ARG A 201 7.59 -8.61 20.98
C ARG A 201 7.74 -8.03 22.38
N ARG A 202 8.54 -6.96 22.57
CA ARG A 202 8.73 -6.30 23.88
C ARG A 202 7.40 -5.82 24.45
N THR A 203 6.64 -5.10 23.64
CA THR A 203 5.33 -4.59 24.04
C THR A 203 4.37 -5.70 24.44
N THR A 204 4.32 -6.81 23.69
CA THR A 204 3.45 -7.94 24.04
C THR A 204 3.87 -8.59 25.38
N LEU A 205 5.17 -8.73 25.64
CA LEU A 205 5.66 -9.24 26.93
C LEU A 205 5.23 -8.33 28.10
N ASP A 206 5.34 -7.04 27.93
CA ASP A 206 4.96 -6.05 28.95
C ASP A 206 3.43 -6.03 29.17
N LEU A 207 2.65 -6.08 28.09
CA LEU A 207 1.19 -6.13 28.19
C LEU A 207 0.68 -7.38 28.87
N MET A 208 1.24 -8.55 28.56
CA MET A 208 0.89 -9.81 29.26
C MET A 208 1.18 -9.77 30.75
N LYS A 209 2.18 -9.00 31.18
CA LYS A 209 2.51 -8.79 32.60
C LYS A 209 1.56 -7.78 33.26
N THR A 210 1.23 -6.70 32.53
CA THR A 210 0.49 -5.57 33.06
C THR A 210 -1.03 -5.83 33.10
N TYR A 211 -1.54 -6.57 32.11
CA TYR A 211 -2.96 -6.83 31.93
C TYR A 211 -3.25 -8.34 32.01
N PRO A 212 -3.56 -8.88 33.20
CA PRO A 212 -3.82 -10.33 33.37
C PRO A 212 -5.03 -10.85 32.57
N ASP A 213 -5.96 -9.97 32.19
CA ASP A 213 -7.15 -10.25 31.37
C ASP A 213 -6.91 -10.11 29.87
N LEU A 214 -5.69 -9.78 29.42
CA LEU A 214 -5.33 -9.76 28.01
C LEU A 214 -5.49 -11.14 27.39
N LYS A 215 -6.40 -11.25 26.40
CA LYS A 215 -6.72 -12.49 25.68
C LYS A 215 -6.37 -12.46 24.21
N ALA A 216 -6.23 -11.26 23.60
CA ALA A 216 -5.88 -11.17 22.20
C ALA A 216 -4.99 -9.96 21.88
N VAL A 217 -4.15 -10.14 20.86
CA VAL A 217 -3.39 -9.09 20.18
C VAL A 217 -3.83 -9.10 18.72
N VAL A 218 -4.23 -7.95 18.19
CA VAL A 218 -4.54 -7.76 16.77
C VAL A 218 -3.53 -6.79 16.18
N SER A 219 -2.96 -7.10 15.03
CA SER A 219 -1.99 -6.22 14.38
C SER A 219 -2.32 -5.98 12.92
N PHE A 220 -2.38 -4.72 12.52
CA PHE A 220 -2.61 -4.30 11.13
C PHE A 220 -1.33 -4.09 10.33
N GLY A 221 -0.16 -4.00 10.97
CA GLY A 221 1.13 -4.06 10.27
C GLY A 221 1.74 -5.47 10.33
N SER A 222 2.43 -5.88 9.27
CA SER A 222 2.78 -7.27 9.02
C SER A 222 3.90 -7.85 9.91
N ASN A 223 4.68 -7.01 10.57
CA ASN A 223 5.71 -7.44 11.53
C ASN A 223 5.16 -7.63 12.96
N GLY A 224 4.04 -6.99 13.27
CA GLY A 224 3.41 -7.04 14.58
C GLY A 224 3.02 -8.44 15.03
N PRO A 225 2.31 -9.24 14.23
CA PRO A 225 1.94 -10.60 14.61
C PRO A 225 3.15 -11.50 14.82
N ILE A 226 4.23 -11.28 14.05
CA ILE A 226 5.48 -12.04 14.21
C ILE A 226 6.11 -11.77 15.59
N GLY A 227 6.19 -10.49 15.97
CA GLY A 227 6.69 -10.09 17.30
C GLY A 227 5.82 -10.60 18.45
N ALA A 228 4.49 -10.39 18.34
CA ALA A 228 3.54 -10.88 19.33
C ALA A 228 3.57 -12.42 19.46
N GLY A 229 3.61 -13.16 18.35
CA GLY A 229 3.72 -14.61 18.33
C GLY A 229 5.00 -15.11 18.99
N ARG A 230 6.14 -14.42 18.78
CA ARG A 230 7.41 -14.74 19.49
C ARG A 230 7.27 -14.53 20.99
N ALA A 231 6.60 -13.47 21.45
CA ALA A 231 6.35 -13.22 22.86
C ALA A 231 5.45 -14.30 23.49
N VAL A 232 4.36 -14.67 22.78
CA VAL A 232 3.46 -15.75 23.21
C VAL A 232 4.20 -17.08 23.31
N LYS A 233 5.07 -17.40 22.35
CA LYS A 233 5.92 -18.60 22.38
C LYS A 233 6.87 -18.59 23.56
N GLU A 234 7.57 -17.48 23.80
CA GLU A 234 8.52 -17.32 24.92
C GLU A 234 7.84 -17.55 26.27
N LYS A 235 6.63 -17.05 26.44
CA LYS A 235 5.83 -17.23 27.67
C LYS A 235 4.99 -18.50 27.69
N ARG A 236 5.01 -19.31 26.63
CA ARG A 236 4.14 -20.51 26.47
C ARG A 236 2.67 -20.17 26.66
N ALA A 237 2.26 -18.99 26.18
CA ALA A 237 0.96 -18.37 26.47
C ALA A 237 -0.11 -18.62 25.40
N LYS A 238 0.11 -19.45 24.39
CA LYS A 238 -0.79 -19.66 23.25
C LYS A 238 -2.23 -20.07 23.61
N ASN A 239 -2.43 -20.64 24.78
CA ASN A 239 -3.78 -20.98 25.29
C ASN A 239 -4.45 -19.82 26.05
N LYS A 240 -3.71 -18.76 26.36
CA LYS A 240 -4.19 -17.59 27.12
C LYS A 240 -4.35 -16.38 26.21
N VAL A 241 -3.38 -16.12 25.33
CA VAL A 241 -3.35 -14.94 24.46
C VAL A 241 -3.30 -15.41 23.00
N ALA A 242 -4.34 -15.04 22.26
CA ALA A 242 -4.43 -15.26 20.82
C ALA A 242 -3.71 -14.12 20.08
N VAL A 243 -3.14 -14.41 18.91
CA VAL A 243 -2.49 -13.42 18.06
C VAL A 243 -3.13 -13.47 16.68
N TYR A 244 -3.64 -12.34 16.25
CA TYR A 244 -4.25 -12.12 14.93
C TYR A 244 -3.51 -11.01 14.19
N GLY A 245 -3.49 -11.03 12.88
CA GLY A 245 -3.01 -9.90 12.12
C GLY A 245 -2.71 -10.21 10.66
N MET A 246 -2.39 -9.13 9.95
CA MET A 246 -1.86 -9.23 8.59
C MET A 246 -0.40 -9.70 8.65
N MET A 247 -0.01 -10.57 7.73
CA MET A 247 1.37 -11.05 7.69
C MET A 247 1.70 -11.72 6.35
N ILE A 248 2.98 -11.78 6.03
CA ILE A 248 3.46 -12.64 4.95
C ILE A 248 3.49 -14.09 5.44
N PRO A 249 2.73 -15.02 4.84
CA PRO A 249 2.60 -16.39 5.34
C PRO A 249 3.93 -17.12 5.52
N SER A 250 4.91 -16.93 4.63
CA SER A 250 6.23 -17.54 4.73
C SER A 250 7.01 -17.14 5.98
N GLN A 251 6.84 -15.89 6.46
CA GLN A 251 7.47 -15.40 7.69
C GLN A 251 6.79 -15.95 8.95
N ALA A 252 5.48 -16.13 8.90
CA ALA A 252 4.65 -16.55 10.02
C ALA A 252 4.53 -18.08 10.16
N ALA A 253 4.89 -18.84 9.12
CA ALA A 253 4.58 -20.27 8.99
C ALA A 253 4.93 -21.10 10.23
N SER A 254 6.11 -20.91 10.83
CA SER A 254 6.52 -21.65 12.02
C SER A 254 5.69 -21.32 13.26
N LEU A 255 5.32 -20.04 13.44
CA LEU A 255 4.52 -19.57 14.57
C LEU A 255 3.04 -19.95 14.43
N ILE A 256 2.50 -19.95 13.22
CA ILE A 256 1.15 -20.46 12.93
C ILE A 256 1.10 -21.97 13.18
N LYS A 257 2.08 -22.72 12.65
CA LYS A 257 2.15 -24.18 12.84
C LYS A 257 2.27 -24.58 14.31
N SER A 258 2.98 -23.80 15.13
CA SER A 258 3.09 -24.05 16.58
C SER A 258 1.89 -23.53 17.38
N GLY A 259 1.00 -22.73 16.77
CA GLY A 259 -0.15 -22.11 17.41
C GLY A 259 0.19 -20.87 18.26
N ASP A 260 1.40 -20.33 18.11
CA ASP A 260 1.83 -19.09 18.79
C ASP A 260 1.32 -17.83 18.08
N ILE A 261 0.98 -17.92 16.79
CA ILE A 261 0.06 -17.03 16.06
C ILE A 261 -1.21 -17.84 15.82
N THR A 262 -2.35 -17.29 16.19
CA THR A 262 -3.64 -17.95 16.09
C THR A 262 -4.13 -18.00 14.65
N GLU A 263 -4.09 -16.84 13.97
CA GLU A 263 -4.60 -16.70 12.61
C GLU A 263 -4.07 -15.45 11.93
N GLY A 264 -3.96 -15.51 10.60
CA GLY A 264 -3.71 -14.37 9.73
C GLY A 264 -4.86 -14.17 8.76
N ILE A 265 -5.40 -12.96 8.75
CA ILE A 265 -6.34 -12.50 7.72
C ILE A 265 -5.57 -11.52 6.87
N THR A 266 -5.34 -11.85 5.60
CA THR A 266 -4.42 -11.09 4.75
C THR A 266 -4.81 -11.18 3.27
N TYR A 267 -4.26 -10.27 2.48
CA TYR A 267 -4.28 -10.33 1.02
C TYR A 267 -2.84 -10.41 0.49
N ASP A 268 -2.68 -10.72 -0.80
CA ASP A 268 -1.35 -10.69 -1.43
C ASP A 268 -0.98 -9.22 -1.76
N PRO A 269 0.08 -8.65 -1.16
CA PRO A 269 0.52 -7.28 -1.46
C PRO A 269 0.83 -7.04 -2.94
N ALA A 270 1.21 -8.07 -3.69
CA ALA A 270 1.44 -7.95 -5.13
C ALA A 270 0.16 -7.53 -5.87
N THR A 271 -1.02 -7.96 -5.40
CA THR A 271 -2.30 -7.54 -5.99
C THR A 271 -2.51 -6.02 -5.84
N ALA A 272 -2.17 -5.43 -4.68
CA ALA A 272 -2.27 -3.99 -4.47
C ALA A 272 -1.28 -3.23 -5.37
N GLY A 273 -0.02 -3.67 -5.43
CA GLY A 273 0.98 -3.07 -6.31
C GLY A 273 0.61 -3.13 -7.79
N TYR A 274 0.09 -4.28 -8.23
CA TYR A 274 -0.42 -4.45 -9.59
C TYR A 274 -1.61 -3.52 -9.87
N ALA A 275 -2.61 -3.47 -8.97
CA ALA A 275 -3.79 -2.65 -9.12
C ALA A 275 -3.45 -1.16 -9.22
N LEU A 276 -2.55 -0.66 -8.37
CA LEU A 276 -2.06 0.72 -8.42
C LEU A 276 -1.47 1.08 -9.79
N ALA A 277 -0.58 0.24 -10.33
CA ALA A 277 0.03 0.49 -11.63
C ALA A 277 -0.97 0.34 -12.79
N ALA A 278 -1.92 -0.59 -12.71
CA ALA A 278 -3.01 -0.76 -13.69
C ALA A 278 -3.95 0.45 -13.73
N VAL A 279 -4.33 0.96 -12.55
CA VAL A 279 -5.15 2.18 -12.43
C VAL A 279 -4.39 3.38 -12.97
N ALA A 280 -3.10 3.53 -12.63
CA ALA A 280 -2.24 4.57 -13.19
C ALA A 280 -2.20 4.51 -14.71
N SER A 281 -1.97 3.32 -15.30
CA SER A 281 -2.01 3.12 -16.75
C SER A 281 -3.34 3.56 -17.37
N THR A 282 -4.45 3.20 -16.75
CA THR A 282 -5.80 3.55 -17.20
C THR A 282 -5.98 5.06 -17.31
N LEU A 283 -5.59 5.78 -16.25
CA LEU A 283 -5.69 7.25 -16.21
C LEU A 283 -4.72 7.94 -17.18
N LEU A 284 -3.48 7.44 -17.29
CA LEU A 284 -2.47 7.97 -18.20
C LEU A 284 -2.85 7.80 -19.68
N ASN A 285 -3.71 6.83 -19.99
CA ASN A 285 -4.31 6.63 -21.31
C ASN A 285 -5.60 7.40 -21.52
N GLY A 286 -5.95 8.36 -20.65
CA GLY A 286 -7.13 9.22 -20.77
C GLY A 286 -8.47 8.51 -20.54
N LYS A 287 -8.46 7.33 -19.94
CA LYS A 287 -9.70 6.60 -19.61
C LYS A 287 -10.23 7.03 -18.24
N THR A 288 -11.54 7.02 -18.09
CA THR A 288 -12.22 7.27 -16.82
C THR A 288 -12.32 5.98 -16.00
N ILE A 289 -12.37 6.15 -14.68
CA ILE A 289 -12.58 5.07 -13.72
C ILE A 289 -13.84 5.43 -12.94
N GLU A 290 -14.73 4.48 -12.81
CA GLU A 290 -15.88 4.59 -11.94
C GLU A 290 -15.53 4.05 -10.55
N PRO A 291 -16.09 4.65 -9.49
CA PRO A 291 -15.91 4.12 -8.14
C PRO A 291 -16.33 2.65 -8.08
N GLY A 292 -15.49 1.81 -7.48
CA GLY A 292 -15.85 0.46 -7.07
C GLY A 292 -16.70 0.46 -5.80
N PHE A 293 -16.83 -0.67 -5.14
CA PHE A 293 -17.63 -0.87 -3.92
C PHE A 293 -17.44 0.16 -2.80
#